data_2c3d0ae090f8254349bb2da3ebb2e3d9
#
_entry.id   2c3d0ae090f8254349bb2da3ebb2e3d9
#
_cell.length_a   1.000
_cell.length_b   1.000
_cell.length_c   1.000
_cell.angle_alpha   90.00
_cell.angle_beta   90.00
_cell.angle_gamma   90.00
#
_symmetry.space_group_name_H-M   'P 1'
#
loop_
_entity.id
_entity.type
_entity.pdbx_description
1 polymer ?
#
loop_
_entity_poly.entity_id
_entity_poly.type
_entity_poly.pdbx_seq_one_letter_code
_entity_poly.pdbx_strand_id
1 'polypeptide(L)'
;SKEAKGWRDDAVTAGKRPLKQDERDAEIVAYSEAVEAYEVKFWAKAKLAADARHAVYSHSVAGAILENADFQVGIVGEVPGGIPAKCLIDILPRDDSPDAESIVDFKTISTGLDDESIRKAIGKFGYHWQAAFYVSLTNKAYEAIGSKRQIKSFIFIFQDPSTLEVRVIRLADR
;
A
#
# COMPACT_ATOMS: atom_id res chain seq x y z
N SER A 1 26.68 -27.26 -22.81
CA SER A 1 26.94 -27.01 -21.39
C SER A 1 26.06 -27.98 -20.58
N LYS A 2 26.42 -28.21 -19.30
CA LYS A 2 25.65 -29.07 -18.38
C LYS A 2 24.19 -28.61 -18.20
N GLU A 3 23.95 -27.30 -18.25
CA GLU A 3 22.62 -26.72 -18.15
C GLU A 3 21.71 -27.04 -19.35
N ALA A 4 22.25 -26.96 -20.55
CA ALA A 4 21.49 -27.33 -21.79
C ALA A 4 21.13 -28.81 -21.83
N LYS A 5 21.86 -29.67 -21.12
CA LYS A 5 21.57 -31.10 -21.04
C LYS A 5 20.41 -31.36 -20.04
N GLY A 6 20.37 -30.66 -18.92
CA GLY A 6 19.27 -30.77 -17.94
C GLY A 6 17.90 -30.44 -18.54
N TRP A 7 17.80 -29.36 -19.32
CA TRP A 7 16.58 -28.98 -20.00
C TRP A 7 16.03 -30.04 -20.99
N ARG A 8 16.94 -30.77 -21.64
CA ARG A 8 16.53 -31.88 -22.53
C ARG A 8 15.98 -33.06 -21.76
N ASP A 9 16.60 -33.37 -20.64
CA ASP A 9 16.21 -34.52 -19.82
C ASP A 9 14.84 -34.28 -19.16
N ASP A 10 14.54 -33.05 -18.72
CA ASP A 10 13.24 -32.67 -18.17
C ASP A 10 12.12 -32.72 -19.21
N ALA A 11 12.39 -32.30 -20.45
CA ALA A 11 11.41 -32.35 -21.54
C ALA A 11 11.09 -33.79 -21.97
N VAL A 12 12.09 -34.67 -21.95
CA VAL A 12 11.92 -36.10 -22.26
C VAL A 12 11.12 -36.80 -21.14
N THR A 13 11.38 -36.44 -19.88
CA THR A 13 10.66 -37.00 -18.72
C THR A 13 9.18 -36.60 -18.72
N ALA A 14 8.86 -35.42 -19.29
CA ALA A 14 7.47 -34.93 -19.42
C ALA A 14 6.72 -35.50 -20.65
N GLY A 15 7.33 -36.45 -21.41
CA GLY A 15 6.74 -37.07 -22.59
C GLY A 15 6.63 -36.15 -23.81
N LYS A 16 7.32 -35.01 -23.81
CA LYS A 16 7.35 -34.05 -24.92
C LYS A 16 8.52 -34.41 -25.88
N ARG A 17 8.25 -34.44 -27.19
CA ARG A 17 9.33 -34.61 -28.18
C ARG A 17 10.30 -33.41 -28.09
N PRO A 18 11.61 -33.63 -28.36
CA PRO A 18 12.55 -32.52 -28.50
C PRO A 18 12.11 -31.58 -29.63
N LEU A 19 12.12 -30.27 -29.35
CA LEU A 19 11.81 -29.26 -30.36
C LEU A 19 12.82 -29.30 -31.51
N LYS A 20 12.35 -29.11 -32.73
CA LYS A 20 13.20 -28.88 -33.90
C LYS A 20 13.88 -27.50 -33.78
N GLN A 21 14.89 -27.23 -34.61
CA GLN A 21 15.64 -25.97 -34.52
C GLN A 21 14.75 -24.76 -34.81
N ASP A 22 13.91 -24.83 -35.84
CA ASP A 22 12.95 -23.80 -36.20
C ASP A 22 11.91 -23.52 -35.09
N GLU A 23 11.47 -24.58 -34.40
CA GLU A 23 10.56 -24.44 -33.24
C GLU A 23 11.25 -23.77 -32.04
N ARG A 24 12.53 -24.06 -31.78
CA ARG A 24 13.33 -23.42 -30.76
C ARG A 24 13.58 -21.95 -31.06
N ASP A 25 13.91 -21.63 -32.29
CA ASP A 25 14.13 -20.26 -32.72
C ASP A 25 12.84 -19.43 -32.58
N ALA A 26 11.68 -20.01 -32.93
CA ALA A 26 10.39 -19.35 -32.71
C ALA A 26 10.05 -19.15 -31.23
N GLU A 27 10.35 -20.11 -30.35
CA GLU A 27 10.18 -19.98 -28.93
C GLU A 27 11.08 -18.88 -28.34
N ILE A 28 12.33 -18.77 -28.79
CA ILE A 28 13.26 -17.73 -28.36
C ILE A 28 12.71 -16.35 -28.75
N VAL A 29 12.24 -16.19 -29.99
CA VAL A 29 11.65 -14.93 -30.45
C VAL A 29 10.42 -14.59 -29.63
N ALA A 30 9.47 -15.51 -29.43
CA ALA A 30 8.27 -15.29 -28.66
C ALA A 30 8.58 -14.94 -27.19
N TYR A 31 9.60 -15.57 -26.61
CA TYR A 31 10.06 -15.24 -25.25
C TYR A 31 10.64 -13.82 -25.17
N SER A 32 11.47 -13.44 -26.15
CA SER A 32 12.05 -12.09 -26.20
C SER A 32 10.98 -11.00 -26.33
N GLU A 33 10.01 -11.21 -27.21
CA GLU A 33 8.87 -10.29 -27.36
C GLU A 33 8.02 -10.19 -26.09
N ALA A 34 7.82 -11.31 -25.40
CA ALA A 34 7.09 -11.33 -24.12
C ALA A 34 7.86 -10.59 -23.02
N VAL A 35 9.19 -10.71 -22.96
CA VAL A 35 10.04 -9.99 -22.01
C VAL A 35 10.00 -8.50 -22.29
N GLU A 36 10.16 -8.07 -23.54
CA GLU A 36 10.08 -6.65 -23.92
C GLU A 36 8.71 -6.05 -23.56
N ALA A 37 7.61 -6.76 -23.87
CA ALA A 37 6.27 -6.32 -23.52
C ALA A 37 6.04 -6.23 -21.99
N TYR A 38 6.66 -7.14 -21.23
CA TYR A 38 6.63 -7.11 -19.77
C TYR A 38 7.40 -5.89 -19.22
N GLU A 39 8.62 -5.65 -19.74
CA GLU A 39 9.46 -4.52 -19.33
C GLU A 39 8.77 -3.20 -19.58
N VAL A 40 8.16 -3.00 -20.75
CA VAL A 40 7.38 -1.78 -21.05
C VAL A 40 6.27 -1.56 -20.03
N LYS A 41 5.50 -2.61 -19.74
CA LYS A 41 4.41 -2.54 -18.73
C LYS A 41 4.95 -2.31 -17.31
N PHE A 42 6.07 -2.93 -16.97
CA PHE A 42 6.71 -2.76 -15.66
C PHE A 42 7.17 -1.31 -15.47
N TRP A 43 7.90 -0.75 -16.44
CA TRP A 43 8.41 0.61 -16.35
C TRP A 43 7.29 1.66 -16.35
N ALA A 44 6.22 1.43 -17.10
CA ALA A 44 5.04 2.31 -17.06
C ALA A 44 4.40 2.33 -15.66
N LYS A 45 4.26 1.18 -15.01
CA LYS A 45 3.75 1.09 -13.64
C LYS A 45 4.73 1.69 -12.62
N ALA A 46 6.02 1.45 -12.77
CA ALA A 46 7.04 2.02 -11.90
C ALA A 46 7.05 3.56 -11.98
N LYS A 47 6.93 4.10 -13.19
CA LYS A 47 6.81 5.55 -13.39
C LYS A 47 5.55 6.10 -12.73
N LEU A 48 4.40 5.46 -12.94
CA LEU A 48 3.15 5.89 -12.31
C LEU A 48 3.27 5.90 -10.77
N ALA A 49 3.88 4.87 -10.18
CA ALA A 49 4.11 4.81 -8.74
C ALA A 49 5.06 5.93 -8.26
N ALA A 50 6.09 6.25 -9.03
CA ALA A 50 7.02 7.34 -8.72
C ALA A 50 6.32 8.70 -8.80
N ASP A 51 5.53 8.94 -9.84
CA ASP A 51 4.75 10.18 -10.02
C ASP A 51 3.70 10.33 -8.91
N ALA A 52 3.01 9.24 -8.55
CA ALA A 52 2.05 9.21 -7.47
C ALA A 52 2.72 9.53 -6.11
N ARG A 53 3.86 8.89 -5.82
CA ARG A 53 4.65 9.22 -4.64
C ARG A 53 5.06 10.69 -4.61
N HIS A 54 5.58 11.19 -5.72
CA HIS A 54 6.01 12.60 -5.82
C HIS A 54 4.84 13.55 -5.54
N ALA A 55 3.67 13.30 -6.10
CA ALA A 55 2.48 14.12 -5.87
C ALA A 55 2.09 14.19 -4.38
N VAL A 56 2.14 13.06 -3.66
CA VAL A 56 1.83 13.03 -2.22
C VAL A 56 2.86 13.80 -1.40
N TYR A 57 4.16 13.61 -1.67
CA TYR A 57 5.22 14.33 -0.94
C TYR A 57 5.27 15.83 -1.27
N SER A 58 4.85 16.23 -2.47
CA SER A 58 4.77 17.64 -2.88
C SER A 58 3.51 18.35 -2.39
N HIS A 59 2.50 17.61 -1.92
CA HIS A 59 1.30 18.20 -1.35
C HIS A 59 1.61 18.81 0.03
N SER A 60 1.33 20.10 0.22
CA SER A 60 1.78 20.88 1.38
C SER A 60 1.43 20.24 2.74
N VAL A 61 0.21 19.70 2.88
CA VAL A 61 -0.23 19.07 4.12
C VAL A 61 0.26 17.62 4.23
N ALA A 62 0.07 16.82 3.17
CA ALA A 62 0.49 15.42 3.19
C ALA A 62 2.01 15.28 3.34
N GLY A 63 2.79 16.08 2.59
CA GLY A 63 4.24 16.09 2.68
C GLY A 63 4.74 16.42 4.08
N ALA A 64 4.19 17.45 4.73
CA ALA A 64 4.55 17.81 6.10
C ALA A 64 4.28 16.70 7.11
N ILE A 65 3.17 15.97 6.95
CA ILE A 65 2.86 14.79 7.80
C ILE A 65 3.92 13.70 7.60
N LEU A 66 4.31 13.42 6.33
CA LEU A 66 5.22 12.33 5.98
C LEU A 66 6.67 12.59 6.38
N GLU A 67 7.11 13.85 6.46
CA GLU A 67 8.48 14.20 6.83
C GLU A 67 8.87 13.73 8.24
N ASN A 68 7.90 13.70 9.16
CA ASN A 68 8.15 13.32 10.55
C ASN A 68 7.18 12.22 11.02
N ALA A 69 7.27 11.06 10.37
CA ALA A 69 6.41 9.91 10.65
C ALA A 69 7.18 8.58 10.57
N ASP A 70 6.67 7.59 11.28
CA ASP A 70 7.04 6.19 11.14
C ASP A 70 6.01 5.49 10.23
N PHE A 71 6.49 4.53 9.43
CA PHE A 71 5.66 3.84 8.45
C PHE A 71 5.47 2.38 8.82
N GLN A 72 4.29 1.82 8.48
CA GLN A 72 3.96 0.41 8.66
C GLN A 72 4.15 -0.05 10.11
N VAL A 73 3.58 0.72 11.05
CA VAL A 73 3.71 0.47 12.49
C VAL A 73 2.69 -0.57 12.94
N GLY A 74 3.19 -1.71 13.42
CA GLY A 74 2.37 -2.77 13.98
C GLY A 74 1.94 -2.47 15.41
N ILE A 75 0.63 -2.51 15.69
CA ILE A 75 0.07 -2.42 17.04
C ILE A 75 -0.55 -3.76 17.42
N VAL A 76 -0.20 -4.23 18.60
CA VAL A 76 -0.77 -5.45 19.18
C VAL A 76 -1.32 -5.10 20.56
N GLY A 77 -2.50 -5.57 20.86
CA GLY A 77 -3.17 -5.32 22.14
C GLY A 77 -4.43 -6.14 22.30
N GLU A 78 -5.32 -5.70 23.16
CA GLU A 78 -6.61 -6.34 23.41
C GLU A 78 -7.76 -5.34 23.19
N VAL A 79 -8.84 -5.81 22.61
CA VAL A 79 -10.10 -5.06 22.53
C VAL A 79 -11.02 -5.45 23.71
N PRO A 80 -12.15 -4.73 23.94
CA PRO A 80 -13.08 -5.06 24.99
C PRO A 80 -13.47 -6.55 25.00
N GLY A 81 -13.43 -7.15 26.20
CA GLY A 81 -13.65 -8.60 26.36
C GLY A 81 -12.37 -9.44 26.41
N GLY A 82 -11.17 -8.81 26.40
CA GLY A 82 -9.89 -9.54 26.46
C GLY A 82 -9.53 -10.24 25.15
N ILE A 83 -10.12 -9.80 24.04
CA ILE A 83 -9.88 -10.44 22.73
C ILE A 83 -8.58 -9.87 22.14
N PRO A 84 -7.57 -10.73 21.86
CA PRO A 84 -6.34 -10.29 21.20
C PRO A 84 -6.63 -9.64 19.84
N ALA A 85 -6.01 -8.51 19.58
CA ALA A 85 -6.19 -7.76 18.34
C ALA A 85 -4.87 -7.19 17.85
N LYS A 86 -4.77 -6.96 16.54
CA LYS A 86 -3.64 -6.27 15.91
C LYS A 86 -4.11 -5.39 14.78
N CYS A 87 -3.38 -4.32 14.53
CA CYS A 87 -3.51 -3.54 13.31
C CYS A 87 -2.13 -3.13 12.77
N LEU A 88 -2.09 -2.74 11.53
CA LEU A 88 -0.92 -2.16 10.87
C LEU A 88 -1.27 -0.74 10.46
N ILE A 89 -0.61 0.23 11.08
CA ILE A 89 -0.80 1.65 10.79
C ILE A 89 0.09 2.01 9.62
N ASP A 90 -0.45 2.59 8.56
CA ASP A 90 0.33 2.99 7.39
C ASP A 90 1.34 4.08 7.74
N ILE A 91 0.91 5.12 8.47
CA ILE A 91 1.71 6.29 8.82
C ILE A 91 1.35 6.72 10.24
N LEU A 92 2.35 6.75 11.11
CA LEU A 92 2.22 7.21 12.49
C LEU A 92 3.14 8.42 12.70
N PRO A 93 2.60 9.66 12.72
CA PRO A 93 3.40 10.85 13.00
C PRO A 93 4.15 10.70 14.33
N ARG A 94 5.40 11.16 14.39
CA ARG A 94 6.23 11.08 15.60
C ARG A 94 5.78 12.08 16.66
N ASP A 95 6.27 11.91 17.90
CA ASP A 95 5.85 12.70 19.06
C ASP A 95 6.13 14.20 18.94
N ASP A 96 7.10 14.60 18.14
CA ASP A 96 7.46 15.98 17.85
C ASP A 96 6.76 16.55 16.59
N SER A 97 5.92 15.76 15.94
CA SER A 97 5.08 16.22 14.82
C SER A 97 3.89 17.04 15.30
N PRO A 98 3.45 18.07 14.56
CA PRO A 98 2.18 18.74 14.81
C PRO A 98 0.96 17.79 14.78
N ASP A 99 1.10 16.66 14.09
CA ASP A 99 0.06 15.64 13.96
C ASP A 99 0.29 14.42 14.87
N ALA A 100 1.12 14.55 15.92
CA ALA A 100 1.49 13.46 16.84
C ALA A 100 0.29 12.73 17.47
N GLU A 101 -0.84 13.39 17.62
CA GLU A 101 -2.07 12.82 18.16
C GLU A 101 -2.99 12.20 17.09
N SER A 102 -2.44 11.89 15.92
CA SER A 102 -3.20 11.32 14.78
C SER A 102 -2.63 9.99 14.33
N ILE A 103 -3.50 9.15 13.78
CA ILE A 103 -3.14 8.05 12.88
C ILE A 103 -3.44 8.50 11.47
N VAL A 104 -2.57 8.14 10.53
CA VAL A 104 -2.74 8.50 9.12
C VAL A 104 -2.76 7.24 8.28
N ASP A 105 -3.68 7.19 7.33
CA ASP A 105 -3.88 6.04 6.46
C ASP A 105 -4.00 6.50 5.00
N PHE A 106 -3.30 5.83 4.11
CA PHE A 106 -3.25 6.18 2.70
C PHE A 106 -4.24 5.36 1.90
N LYS A 107 -5.04 6.03 1.07
CA LYS A 107 -6.06 5.40 0.23
C LYS A 107 -5.97 5.87 -1.21
N THR A 108 -6.00 4.95 -2.15
CA THR A 108 -6.17 5.26 -3.56
C THR A 108 -7.62 5.09 -3.96
N ILE A 109 -8.19 6.07 -4.65
CA ILE A 109 -9.52 6.01 -5.22
C ILE A 109 -9.53 6.55 -6.65
N SER A 110 -10.28 5.94 -7.55
CA SER A 110 -10.37 6.30 -8.97
C SER A 110 -11.74 6.87 -9.36
N THR A 111 -12.55 7.23 -8.38
CA THR A 111 -13.91 7.77 -8.59
C THR A 111 -13.98 9.28 -8.39
N GLY A 112 -12.83 9.93 -8.29
CA GLY A 112 -12.70 11.36 -7.98
C GLY A 112 -12.50 11.64 -6.50
N LEU A 113 -11.97 12.83 -6.19
CA LEU A 113 -11.65 13.28 -4.83
C LEU A 113 -12.60 14.39 -4.31
N ASP A 114 -13.76 14.57 -4.94
CA ASP A 114 -14.79 15.45 -4.43
C ASP A 114 -15.41 14.91 -3.13
N ASP A 115 -16.10 15.78 -2.37
CA ASP A 115 -16.68 15.42 -1.07
C ASP A 115 -17.66 14.26 -1.12
N GLU A 116 -18.43 14.14 -2.21
CA GLU A 116 -19.42 13.09 -2.38
C GLU A 116 -18.74 11.74 -2.63
N SER A 117 -17.75 11.71 -3.53
CA SER A 117 -16.96 10.52 -3.87
C SER A 117 -16.20 9.99 -2.66
N ILE A 118 -15.54 10.87 -1.89
CA ILE A 118 -14.85 10.50 -0.65
C ILE A 118 -15.83 9.97 0.39
N ARG A 119 -16.96 10.65 0.61
CA ARG A 119 -17.98 10.20 1.57
C ARG A 119 -18.53 8.83 1.22
N LYS A 120 -18.82 8.59 -0.07
CA LYS A 120 -19.24 7.27 -0.57
C LYS A 120 -18.17 6.21 -0.34
N ALA A 121 -16.90 6.51 -0.60
CA ALA A 121 -15.79 5.58 -0.35
C ALA A 121 -15.66 5.24 1.13
N ILE A 122 -15.68 6.24 2.02
CA ILE A 122 -15.62 6.04 3.48
C ILE A 122 -16.76 5.12 3.96
N GLY A 123 -17.98 5.38 3.50
CA GLY A 123 -19.13 4.55 3.87
C GLY A 123 -19.08 3.14 3.28
N LYS A 124 -18.82 3.04 1.97
CA LYS A 124 -18.79 1.77 1.23
C LYS A 124 -17.75 0.79 1.75
N PHE A 125 -16.54 1.28 2.05
CA PHE A 125 -15.42 0.45 2.49
C PHE A 125 -15.26 0.39 4.00
N GLY A 126 -16.13 1.05 4.77
CA GLY A 126 -16.10 1.01 6.22
C GLY A 126 -14.87 1.69 6.83
N TYR A 127 -14.28 2.68 6.17
CA TYR A 127 -13.07 3.36 6.66
C TYR A 127 -13.27 4.03 8.02
N HIS A 128 -14.46 4.48 8.33
CA HIS A 128 -14.81 5.00 9.67
C HIS A 128 -14.70 3.93 10.77
N TRP A 129 -15.03 2.66 10.46
CA TRP A 129 -14.81 1.54 11.39
C TRP A 129 -13.34 1.24 11.58
N GLN A 130 -12.55 1.27 10.49
CA GLN A 130 -11.10 1.12 10.56
C GLN A 130 -10.50 2.21 11.45
N ALA A 131 -10.87 3.47 11.24
CA ALA A 131 -10.38 4.60 12.02
C ALA A 131 -10.68 4.43 13.51
N ALA A 132 -11.93 4.13 13.88
CA ALA A 132 -12.33 3.92 15.27
C ALA A 132 -11.58 2.75 15.93
N PHE A 133 -11.43 1.64 15.21
CA PHE A 133 -10.71 0.47 15.70
C PHE A 133 -9.23 0.75 15.92
N TYR A 134 -8.55 1.41 14.96
CA TYR A 134 -7.12 1.70 15.05
C TYR A 134 -6.82 2.68 16.19
N VAL A 135 -7.60 3.75 16.32
CA VAL A 135 -7.47 4.72 17.43
C VAL A 135 -7.67 4.02 18.78
N SER A 136 -8.74 3.24 18.92
CA SER A 136 -9.04 2.53 20.17
C SER A 136 -7.94 1.53 20.56
N LEU A 137 -7.49 0.69 19.61
CA LEU A 137 -6.45 -0.31 19.87
C LEU A 137 -5.11 0.35 20.20
N THR A 138 -4.73 1.40 19.48
CA THR A 138 -3.47 2.13 19.72
C THR A 138 -3.46 2.78 21.09
N ASN A 139 -4.55 3.45 21.50
CA ASN A 139 -4.64 4.07 22.82
C ASN A 139 -4.54 3.04 23.95
N LYS A 140 -5.17 1.88 23.80
CA LYS A 140 -5.04 0.77 24.77
C LYS A 140 -3.62 0.22 24.82
N ALA A 141 -2.96 0.06 23.67
CA ALA A 141 -1.58 -0.38 23.64
C ALA A 141 -0.65 0.63 24.33
N TYR A 142 -0.86 1.93 24.12
CA TYR A 142 -0.11 2.97 24.81
C TYR A 142 -0.35 2.97 26.33
N GLU A 143 -1.60 2.82 26.77
CA GLU A 143 -1.94 2.67 28.18
C GLU A 143 -1.23 1.47 28.81
N ALA A 144 -1.25 0.32 28.15
CA ALA A 144 -0.64 -0.92 28.62
C ALA A 144 0.87 -0.82 28.86
N ILE A 145 1.57 0.02 28.07
CA ILE A 145 3.01 0.26 28.23
C ILE A 145 3.32 1.51 29.08
N GLY A 146 2.30 2.14 29.69
CA GLY A 146 2.47 3.34 30.52
C GLY A 146 2.82 4.61 29.73
N SER A 147 2.58 4.65 28.43
CA SER A 147 2.77 5.86 27.61
C SER A 147 1.68 6.89 27.92
N LYS A 148 2.06 8.18 27.94
CA LYS A 148 1.13 9.29 28.07
C LYS A 148 0.56 9.77 26.72
N ARG A 149 1.08 9.22 25.62
CA ARG A 149 0.62 9.57 24.28
C ARG A 149 -0.81 9.09 24.08
N GLN A 150 -1.62 9.92 23.44
CA GLN A 150 -2.99 9.59 23.07
C GLN A 150 -3.25 9.98 21.63
N ILE A 151 -3.89 9.10 20.89
CA ILE A 151 -4.40 9.37 19.56
C ILE A 151 -5.82 9.93 19.69
N LYS A 152 -6.06 11.10 19.12
CA LYS A 152 -7.33 11.84 19.19
C LYS A 152 -8.00 11.99 17.82
N SER A 153 -7.27 11.75 16.72
CA SER A 153 -7.83 11.92 15.39
C SER A 153 -7.30 10.89 14.41
N PHE A 154 -8.01 10.77 13.29
CA PHE A 154 -7.62 9.92 12.18
C PHE A 154 -7.60 10.75 10.90
N ILE A 155 -6.53 10.63 10.11
CA ILE A 155 -6.35 11.37 8.87
C ILE A 155 -6.32 10.36 7.73
N PHE A 156 -7.08 10.62 6.69
CA PHE A 156 -6.94 9.93 5.42
C PHE A 156 -6.20 10.82 4.43
N ILE A 157 -5.20 10.26 3.78
CA ILE A 157 -4.59 10.84 2.57
C ILE A 157 -5.16 10.06 1.39
N PHE A 158 -6.08 10.68 0.66
CA PHE A 158 -6.64 10.13 -0.56
C PHE A 158 -5.84 10.57 -1.76
N GLN A 159 -5.60 9.65 -2.70
CA GLN A 159 -4.98 9.96 -3.98
C GLN A 159 -5.77 9.32 -5.12
N ASP A 160 -5.98 10.06 -6.20
CA ASP A 160 -6.41 9.51 -7.47
C ASP A 160 -5.16 9.20 -8.32
N PRO A 161 -4.85 7.92 -8.58
CA PRO A 161 -3.64 7.56 -9.32
C PRO A 161 -3.68 7.97 -10.80
N SER A 162 -4.85 8.30 -11.35
CA SER A 162 -5.00 8.72 -12.76
C SER A 162 -4.75 10.21 -12.96
N THR A 163 -5.17 11.04 -12.01
CA THR A 163 -5.00 12.50 -12.05
C THR A 163 -3.81 12.98 -11.21
N LEU A 164 -3.29 12.12 -10.34
CA LEU A 164 -2.27 12.42 -9.32
C LEU A 164 -2.75 13.44 -8.27
N GLU A 165 -4.03 13.77 -8.26
CA GLU A 165 -4.63 14.65 -7.26
C GLU A 165 -4.53 14.00 -5.87
N VAL A 166 -4.27 14.83 -4.85
CA VAL A 166 -4.15 14.40 -3.45
C VAL A 166 -5.08 15.22 -2.59
N ARG A 167 -5.77 14.56 -1.66
CA ARG A 167 -6.64 15.23 -0.71
C ARG A 167 -6.48 14.65 0.69
N VAL A 168 -6.34 15.52 1.68
CA VAL A 168 -6.18 15.16 3.09
C VAL A 168 -7.48 15.45 3.83
N ILE A 169 -8.02 14.44 4.49
CA ILE A 169 -9.27 14.51 5.26
C ILE A 169 -9.00 14.08 6.70
N ARG A 170 -9.25 14.97 7.65
CA ARG A 170 -9.19 14.65 9.07
C ARG A 170 -10.60 14.29 9.57
N LEU A 171 -10.72 13.12 10.16
CA LEU A 171 -11.90 12.77 10.93
C LEU A 171 -11.76 13.38 12.33
N ALA A 172 -12.64 14.31 12.66
CA ALA A 172 -12.70 14.87 14.02
C ALA A 172 -13.54 13.96 14.92
N ASP A 173 -13.13 13.81 16.18
CA ASP A 173 -14.03 13.30 17.21
C ASP A 173 -15.23 14.25 17.37
N ARG A 174 -16.43 13.67 17.42
CA ARG A 174 -17.67 14.39 17.75
C ARG A 174 -18.06 14.12 19.18
#